data_656a4da0afc587e4a9320fb35d60b7c7
#
_entry.id   656a4da0afc587e4a9320fb35d60b7c7
#
_cell.length_a   1.000
_cell.length_b   1.000
_cell.length_c   1.000
_cell.angle_alpha   90.00
_cell.angle_beta   90.00
_cell.angle_gamma   90.00
#
_symmetry.space_group_name_H-M   'P 1'
#
loop_
_entity.id
_entity.type
_entity.pdbx_description
1 polymer ?
#
loop_
_entity_poly.entity_id
_entity_poly.type
_entity_poly.pdbx_seq_one_letter_code
_entity_poly.pdbx_strand_id
1 'polypeptide(L)'
;MRNAIQGSGDGWNDSATASDDTAATATGESGSSGGSGRSRRTFLQGVSVAGATVLGLGAATTNGAAVHEYGEEFDTVVNVVDAGMDNTGRRSITPVLEDLRADNTLLIFPEGEYYIDEQFRFTGFEKFGMVGDGATLVPANYHEFDGPQFRLFRLGVSYRPGGHLLFAGFDVDQTAPDTGIRVIEATAEDHLEVRDVTIHGEHDSGTWGPGMFAMSDSDGYGIIERFRAPDGGVHADQTPNAGNIWRGPIGIEANTNVGHLEFSDCELGGFPDNGLYAINDEGTIVVDGGEFRNSNGANVRVGGEGSVVRNATVEIDRTRSYDRGQRGVRLENGKNLQIDDVDISITSPQPTNHAISVMNTCQSSKIKDTDIEISGDRVNHGIVVSPEAGYTYIYDGEIDYNAAGGYPLWIRDSDRDERVLVELLDIHGEAGVTSAGFRDGIRCSRDNCRFSHVSVDQPGRHGADRNAVFLNGNDATFYKCTFRANQYPYIDNGDGNLLRNSTVESYEGQEGVRLYPGIDNPQFKVNEIVNGIDDLGADDVVTWNNTIA
;
A
#
# COMPACT_ATOMS: atom_id res chain seq x y z
N MET A 1 44.46 2.25 -16.40
CA MET A 1 44.28 1.03 -15.59
C MET A 1 42.96 1.21 -14.83
N ARG A 2 41.89 0.61 -15.32
CA ARG A 2 40.57 0.74 -14.69
C ARG A 2 40.54 -0.19 -13.48
N ASN A 3 40.61 0.35 -12.28
CA ASN A 3 40.28 -0.36 -11.06
C ASN A 3 38.80 -0.14 -10.78
N ALA A 4 38.02 -1.14 -11.11
CA ALA A 4 36.63 -1.26 -10.70
C ALA A 4 36.59 -1.36 -9.16
N ILE A 5 36.06 -0.34 -8.51
CA ILE A 5 35.56 -0.46 -7.15
C ILE A 5 34.20 -1.17 -7.32
N GLN A 6 34.23 -2.50 -7.20
CA GLN A 6 33.02 -3.31 -7.03
C GLN A 6 32.41 -2.92 -5.68
N GLY A 7 31.42 -2.05 -5.72
CA GLY A 7 30.44 -1.98 -4.65
C GLY A 7 29.80 -3.36 -4.53
N SER A 8 29.80 -3.91 -3.33
CA SER A 8 29.10 -5.14 -2.98
C SER A 8 27.65 -5.00 -3.44
N GLY A 9 27.34 -5.58 -4.59
CA GLY A 9 25.99 -5.68 -5.08
C GLY A 9 25.21 -6.59 -4.15
N ASP A 10 24.32 -6.01 -3.35
CA ASP A 10 23.26 -6.74 -2.69
C ASP A 10 22.34 -7.29 -3.77
N GLY A 11 22.62 -8.52 -4.16
CA GLY A 11 21.80 -9.28 -5.10
C GLY A 11 20.49 -9.68 -4.45
N TRP A 12 19.55 -8.76 -4.39
CA TRP A 12 18.16 -9.07 -4.15
C TRP A 12 17.49 -9.32 -5.50
N ASN A 13 17.35 -10.60 -5.84
CA ASN A 13 16.51 -11.04 -6.94
C ASN A 13 15.05 -10.73 -6.54
N ASP A 14 14.50 -9.65 -7.09
CA ASP A 14 13.06 -9.32 -7.05
C ASP A 14 12.22 -10.22 -7.98
N SER A 15 12.62 -11.46 -8.18
CA SER A 15 11.78 -12.47 -8.82
C SER A 15 10.88 -13.11 -7.76
N ALA A 16 9.89 -12.39 -7.27
CA ALA A 16 8.70 -13.03 -6.70
C ALA A 16 7.91 -13.61 -7.88
N THR A 17 8.22 -14.84 -8.25
CA THR A 17 7.35 -15.65 -9.10
C THR A 17 6.00 -15.76 -8.41
N ALA A 18 4.98 -15.27 -9.11
CA ALA A 18 3.60 -15.60 -8.80
C ALA A 18 3.48 -17.12 -8.66
N SER A 19 2.93 -17.59 -7.57
CA SER A 19 2.56 -19.00 -7.43
C SER A 19 1.50 -19.32 -8.47
N ASP A 20 1.86 -20.17 -9.42
CA ASP A 20 0.95 -20.80 -10.38
C ASP A 20 -0.15 -21.55 -9.63
N ASP A 21 -1.32 -20.95 -9.50
CA ASP A 21 -2.55 -21.68 -9.31
C ASP A 21 -3.15 -21.89 -10.70
N THR A 22 -3.03 -23.11 -11.19
CA THR A 22 -3.57 -23.59 -12.46
C THR A 22 -5.07 -23.35 -12.55
N ALA A 23 -5.45 -22.28 -13.22
CA ALA A 23 -6.80 -22.06 -13.70
C ALA A 23 -6.98 -22.80 -15.03
N ALA A 24 -7.90 -23.75 -15.05
CA ALA A 24 -8.31 -24.45 -16.24
C ALA A 24 -8.95 -23.47 -17.23
N THR A 25 -8.33 -23.35 -18.41
CA THR A 25 -8.86 -22.62 -19.56
C THR A 25 -10.15 -23.24 -20.07
N ALA A 26 -11.24 -22.50 -20.04
CA ALA A 26 -12.42 -22.76 -20.84
C ALA A 26 -12.51 -21.67 -21.92
N THR A 27 -12.33 -22.08 -23.16
CA THR A 27 -12.54 -21.28 -24.37
C THR A 27 -14.05 -21.14 -24.62
N GLY A 28 -14.54 -19.93 -24.79
CA GLY A 28 -15.91 -19.62 -25.19
C GLY A 28 -16.00 -18.33 -26.01
N GLU A 29 -16.63 -18.41 -27.14
CA GLU A 29 -16.66 -17.51 -28.29
C GLU A 29 -17.30 -16.13 -28.05
N SER A 30 -16.83 -15.20 -28.89
CA SER A 30 -17.26 -13.81 -29.03
C SER A 30 -18.72 -13.60 -29.43
N GLY A 31 -19.40 -12.65 -28.80
CA GLY A 31 -20.65 -12.07 -29.27
C GLY A 31 -20.72 -10.59 -28.94
N SER A 32 -20.58 -9.74 -29.98
CA SER A 32 -20.70 -8.29 -29.90
C SER A 32 -22.15 -7.84 -29.86
N SER A 33 -22.52 -6.93 -28.95
CA SER A 33 -23.63 -6.00 -29.18
C SER A 33 -23.45 -4.71 -28.39
N GLY A 34 -23.46 -3.59 -29.10
CA GLY A 34 -23.33 -2.26 -28.56
C GLY A 34 -24.63 -1.75 -27.91
N GLY A 35 -24.48 -0.80 -26.97
CA GLY A 35 -25.60 -0.08 -26.35
C GLY A 35 -25.17 1.07 -25.45
N SER A 36 -25.21 2.24 -25.99
CA SER A 36 -25.46 3.60 -25.47
C SER A 36 -25.16 3.92 -24.00
N GLY A 37 -24.26 4.89 -23.82
CA GLY A 37 -23.95 5.58 -22.57
C GLY A 37 -25.13 6.22 -21.86
N ARG A 38 -25.16 6.07 -20.54
CA ARG A 38 -25.94 6.91 -19.62
C ARG A 38 -25.04 7.47 -18.52
N SER A 39 -25.16 8.78 -18.37
CA SER A 39 -24.46 9.69 -17.50
C SER A 39 -24.50 9.32 -16.01
N ARG A 40 -23.31 9.24 -15.38
CA ARG A 40 -23.11 9.10 -13.93
C ARG A 40 -23.40 10.43 -13.23
N ARG A 41 -24.64 10.69 -12.85
CA ARG A 41 -24.99 11.69 -11.83
C ARG A 41 -26.50 11.69 -11.63
N THR A 42 -27.02 10.73 -10.87
CA THR A 42 -28.32 10.87 -10.18
C THR A 42 -28.67 9.53 -9.45
N PHE A 43 -28.01 9.23 -8.35
CA PHE A 43 -28.43 8.08 -7.52
C PHE A 43 -28.51 8.42 -6.02
N LEU A 44 -28.62 9.69 -5.70
CA LEU A 44 -28.85 10.14 -4.32
C LEU A 44 -30.09 11.05 -4.25
N GLN A 45 -31.26 10.59 -4.69
CA GLN A 45 -32.54 11.16 -4.26
C GLN A 45 -33.70 10.32 -4.82
N GLY A 46 -34.43 9.70 -3.93
CA GLY A 46 -35.81 9.32 -4.15
C GLY A 46 -36.09 7.84 -4.39
N VAL A 47 -36.05 7.01 -3.37
CA VAL A 47 -36.78 5.75 -3.35
C VAL A 47 -38.00 5.92 -2.42
N SER A 48 -39.16 5.93 -3.02
CA SER A 48 -40.44 5.89 -2.31
C SER A 48 -40.73 4.47 -1.82
N VAL A 49 -41.09 4.39 -0.57
CA VAL A 49 -41.46 3.21 0.23
C VAL A 49 -42.35 2.22 -0.51
N ALA A 50 -41.86 1.01 -0.71
CA ALA A 50 -42.65 -0.18 -0.90
C ALA A 50 -42.32 -1.16 0.25
N GLY A 51 -43.28 -1.45 1.11
CA GLY A 51 -43.07 -2.06 2.42
C GLY A 51 -42.40 -3.43 2.40
N ALA A 52 -41.33 -3.55 3.18
CA ALA A 52 -40.73 -4.83 3.54
C ALA A 52 -41.65 -5.64 4.47
N THR A 53 -41.78 -6.93 4.22
CA THR A 53 -42.55 -7.84 5.08
C THR A 53 -41.62 -8.31 6.21
N VAL A 54 -41.79 -7.76 7.41
CA VAL A 54 -41.10 -8.25 8.61
C VAL A 54 -41.76 -9.53 9.08
N LEU A 55 -41.11 -10.66 8.95
CA LEU A 55 -41.54 -11.94 9.51
C LEU A 55 -40.95 -12.11 10.92
N GLY A 56 -41.72 -11.67 11.92
CA GLY A 56 -41.37 -11.86 13.32
C GLY A 56 -42.40 -11.18 14.23
N LEU A 57 -43.36 -11.91 14.75
CA LEU A 57 -44.31 -11.45 15.77
C LEU A 57 -43.73 -11.72 17.16
N GLY A 58 -42.99 -10.77 17.72
CA GLY A 58 -42.54 -10.86 19.10
C GLY A 58 -41.69 -9.64 19.51
N ALA A 59 -42.27 -8.80 20.35
CA ALA A 59 -41.65 -7.75 21.18
C ALA A 59 -40.50 -6.96 20.55
N ALA A 60 -40.82 -5.78 20.05
CA ALA A 60 -39.91 -4.72 19.69
C ALA A 60 -39.04 -4.31 20.88
N THR A 61 -37.77 -4.76 20.90
CA THR A 61 -36.74 -4.12 21.69
C THR A 61 -35.40 -4.28 20.96
N THR A 62 -34.78 -3.19 20.61
CA THR A 62 -33.35 -2.97 20.25
C THR A 62 -32.86 -3.20 18.80
N ASN A 63 -33.58 -3.76 17.89
CA ASN A 63 -33.13 -3.92 16.49
C ASN A 63 -33.33 -2.65 15.61
N GLY A 64 -33.54 -1.49 16.23
CA GLY A 64 -34.05 -0.32 15.51
C GLY A 64 -33.05 0.34 14.54
N ALA A 65 -31.75 0.33 14.83
CA ALA A 65 -30.77 1.08 14.04
C ALA A 65 -30.44 0.38 12.73
N ALA A 66 -30.05 -0.89 12.75
CA ALA A 66 -29.69 -1.64 11.55
C ALA A 66 -30.88 -1.90 10.61
N VAL A 67 -32.08 -2.18 11.18
CA VAL A 67 -33.30 -2.30 10.37
C VAL A 67 -33.69 -0.97 9.74
N HIS A 68 -33.48 0.15 10.44
CA HIS A 68 -33.78 1.47 9.90
C HIS A 68 -32.78 1.88 8.81
N GLU A 69 -31.52 1.47 8.93
CA GLU A 69 -30.46 1.85 7.99
C GLU A 69 -30.51 1.05 6.69
N TYR A 70 -30.65 -0.28 6.79
CA TYR A 70 -30.50 -1.18 5.64
C TYR A 70 -31.80 -1.95 5.27
N GLY A 71 -32.76 -2.01 6.17
CA GLY A 71 -33.94 -2.86 6.02
C GLY A 71 -34.85 -2.54 4.83
N GLU A 72 -34.86 -1.28 4.38
CA GLU A 72 -35.66 -0.85 3.23
C GLU A 72 -35.11 -1.35 1.87
N GLU A 73 -33.87 -1.83 1.87
CA GLU A 73 -33.19 -2.28 0.66
C GLU A 73 -33.46 -3.76 0.33
N PHE A 74 -34.01 -4.56 1.27
CA PHE A 74 -34.20 -6.00 1.16
C PHE A 74 -35.68 -6.37 1.24
N ASP A 75 -36.09 -7.38 0.45
CA ASP A 75 -37.46 -7.90 0.50
C ASP A 75 -37.75 -8.64 1.80
N THR A 76 -36.72 -9.26 2.38
CA THR A 76 -36.85 -10.05 3.61
C THR A 76 -35.81 -9.61 4.62
N VAL A 77 -36.25 -9.28 5.84
CA VAL A 77 -35.37 -8.97 6.98
C VAL A 77 -35.63 -10.01 8.08
N VAL A 78 -34.55 -10.67 8.53
CA VAL A 78 -34.65 -11.75 9.53
C VAL A 78 -33.77 -11.41 10.73
N ASN A 79 -34.38 -11.37 11.93
CA ASN A 79 -33.61 -11.42 13.17
C ASN A 79 -33.18 -12.87 13.41
N VAL A 80 -31.88 -13.14 13.41
CA VAL A 80 -31.35 -14.50 13.46
C VAL A 80 -31.65 -15.22 14.79
N VAL A 81 -31.77 -14.47 15.90
CA VAL A 81 -32.08 -15.02 17.22
C VAL A 81 -33.56 -15.47 17.26
N ASP A 82 -34.46 -14.67 16.70
CA ASP A 82 -35.88 -15.04 16.56
C ASP A 82 -36.05 -16.27 15.65
N ALA A 83 -35.17 -16.48 14.71
CA ALA A 83 -35.07 -17.67 13.86
C ALA A 83 -34.43 -18.89 14.55
N GLY A 84 -33.99 -18.75 15.81
CA GLY A 84 -33.46 -19.85 16.63
C GLY A 84 -31.96 -19.97 16.68
N MET A 85 -31.23 -18.97 16.19
CA MET A 85 -29.77 -18.91 16.30
C MET A 85 -29.34 -18.66 17.76
N ASP A 86 -28.27 -19.33 18.18
CA ASP A 86 -27.68 -19.13 19.51
C ASP A 86 -26.79 -17.90 19.54
N ASN A 87 -27.11 -16.91 20.35
CA ASN A 87 -26.31 -15.72 20.58
C ASN A 87 -25.55 -15.73 21.92
N THR A 88 -25.31 -16.93 22.48
CA THR A 88 -24.57 -17.09 23.75
C THR A 88 -23.20 -17.74 23.57
N GLY A 89 -22.75 -17.96 22.34
CA GLY A 89 -21.47 -18.58 22.00
C GLY A 89 -21.34 -20.07 22.31
N ARG A 90 -22.46 -20.77 22.62
CA ARG A 90 -22.42 -22.16 23.07
C ARG A 90 -22.70 -23.21 22.01
N ARG A 91 -23.36 -22.84 20.94
CA ARG A 91 -23.73 -23.72 19.84
C ARG A 91 -23.38 -23.07 18.52
N SER A 92 -22.97 -23.92 17.56
CA SER A 92 -22.68 -23.44 16.21
C SER A 92 -23.88 -22.74 15.59
N ILE A 93 -23.61 -21.59 14.96
CA ILE A 93 -24.61 -20.81 14.22
C ILE A 93 -24.80 -21.33 12.79
N THR A 94 -23.88 -22.13 12.26
CA THR A 94 -23.86 -22.55 10.84
C THR A 94 -25.11 -23.26 10.39
N PRO A 95 -25.73 -24.21 11.17
CA PRO A 95 -26.95 -24.86 10.74
C PRO A 95 -28.13 -23.89 10.50
N VAL A 96 -28.28 -22.87 11.37
CA VAL A 96 -29.33 -21.86 11.21
C VAL A 96 -29.01 -20.92 10.05
N LEU A 97 -27.73 -20.54 9.85
CA LEU A 97 -27.32 -19.76 8.68
C LEU A 97 -27.67 -20.47 7.37
N GLU A 98 -27.41 -21.78 7.28
CA GLU A 98 -27.71 -22.57 6.09
C GLU A 98 -29.25 -22.60 5.81
N ASP A 99 -30.06 -22.68 6.85
CA ASP A 99 -31.53 -22.63 6.73
C ASP A 99 -32.05 -21.24 6.32
N LEU A 100 -31.33 -20.16 6.73
CA LEU A 100 -31.68 -18.76 6.41
C LEU A 100 -31.11 -18.27 5.09
N ARG A 101 -30.30 -19.08 4.43
CA ARG A 101 -29.66 -18.72 3.17
C ARG A 101 -30.65 -18.54 2.04
N ALA A 102 -31.02 -17.31 1.75
CA ALA A 102 -31.99 -16.97 0.72
C ALA A 102 -31.61 -15.67 0.01
N ASP A 103 -32.02 -15.58 -1.24
CA ASP A 103 -31.80 -14.38 -2.05
C ASP A 103 -32.64 -13.21 -1.52
N ASN A 104 -32.15 -11.97 -1.77
CA ASN A 104 -32.79 -10.72 -1.35
C ASN A 104 -33.15 -10.66 0.15
N THR A 105 -32.23 -11.19 0.99
CA THR A 105 -32.44 -11.35 2.43
C THR A 105 -31.35 -10.62 3.21
N LEU A 106 -31.76 -9.86 4.23
CA LEU A 106 -30.92 -9.25 5.24
C LEU A 106 -31.05 -10.04 6.55
N LEU A 107 -29.92 -10.53 7.06
CA LEU A 107 -29.81 -11.18 8.36
C LEU A 107 -29.31 -10.18 9.40
N ILE A 108 -30.09 -9.92 10.44
CA ILE A 108 -29.71 -9.04 11.57
C ILE A 108 -29.28 -9.91 12.74
N PHE A 109 -28.06 -9.66 13.22
CA PHE A 109 -27.46 -10.32 14.38
C PHE A 109 -27.50 -9.37 15.59
N PRO A 110 -28.44 -9.50 16.51
CA PRO A 110 -28.47 -8.72 17.74
C PRO A 110 -27.24 -8.91 18.61
N GLU A 111 -27.07 -8.08 19.62
CA GLU A 111 -26.01 -8.18 20.62
C GLU A 111 -25.86 -9.62 21.16
N GLY A 112 -24.63 -10.13 21.15
CA GLY A 112 -24.31 -11.47 21.64
C GLY A 112 -23.09 -12.08 21.00
N GLU A 113 -22.75 -13.30 21.44
CA GLU A 113 -21.64 -14.11 20.94
C GLU A 113 -22.17 -15.20 19.99
N TYR A 114 -21.57 -15.30 18.82
CA TYR A 114 -21.98 -16.22 17.76
C TYR A 114 -20.84 -17.17 17.40
N TYR A 115 -20.90 -18.40 17.93
CA TYR A 115 -19.88 -19.41 17.70
C TYR A 115 -20.01 -20.03 16.31
N ILE A 116 -18.93 -20.01 15.53
CA ILE A 116 -18.88 -20.53 14.17
C ILE A 116 -17.73 -21.54 14.01
N ASP A 117 -18.02 -22.75 13.63
CA ASP A 117 -17.12 -23.90 13.53
C ASP A 117 -17.09 -24.55 12.14
N GLU A 118 -17.85 -24.01 11.21
CA GLU A 118 -17.93 -24.49 9.83
C GLU A 118 -18.09 -23.32 8.87
N GLN A 119 -17.55 -23.44 7.66
CA GLN A 119 -17.65 -22.40 6.64
C GLN A 119 -19.10 -22.21 6.18
N PHE A 120 -19.64 -20.99 6.34
CA PHE A 120 -20.84 -20.58 5.63
C PHE A 120 -20.49 -20.10 4.22
N ARG A 121 -21.13 -20.73 3.20
CA ARG A 121 -20.91 -20.40 1.80
C ARG A 121 -22.21 -20.08 1.09
N PHE A 122 -22.29 -18.86 0.50
CA PHE A 122 -23.38 -18.47 -0.38
C PHE A 122 -22.84 -17.80 -1.64
N THR A 123 -23.24 -18.25 -2.83
CA THR A 123 -22.71 -17.78 -4.10
C THR A 123 -23.80 -17.65 -5.16
N GLY A 124 -23.69 -16.67 -6.05
CA GLY A 124 -24.64 -16.43 -7.14
C GLY A 124 -26.00 -15.95 -6.64
N PHE A 125 -26.01 -15.21 -5.55
CA PHE A 125 -27.20 -14.49 -5.07
C PHE A 125 -27.35 -13.20 -5.86
N GLU A 126 -28.57 -12.74 -6.00
CA GLU A 126 -28.85 -11.40 -6.55
C GLU A 126 -28.55 -10.33 -5.51
N LYS A 127 -29.03 -10.51 -4.28
CA LYS A 127 -28.77 -9.61 -3.16
C LYS A 127 -28.75 -10.37 -1.83
N PHE A 128 -27.75 -10.08 -0.98
CA PHE A 128 -27.65 -10.69 0.34
C PHE A 128 -26.98 -9.73 1.33
N GLY A 129 -27.47 -9.70 2.57
CA GLY A 129 -26.92 -8.86 3.62
C GLY A 129 -26.80 -9.57 4.96
N MET A 130 -25.76 -9.23 5.72
CA MET A 130 -25.53 -9.62 7.12
C MET A 130 -25.11 -8.41 7.91
N VAL A 131 -25.83 -8.08 8.97
CA VAL A 131 -25.52 -6.90 9.81
C VAL A 131 -25.52 -7.28 11.29
N GLY A 132 -24.43 -7.01 11.97
CA GLY A 132 -24.28 -7.10 13.42
C GLY A 132 -24.75 -5.81 14.11
N ASP A 133 -25.49 -5.95 15.19
CA ASP A 133 -25.91 -4.89 16.10
C ASP A 133 -25.39 -5.24 17.50
N GLY A 134 -24.09 -5.03 17.75
CA GLY A 134 -23.37 -5.50 18.93
C GLY A 134 -23.01 -7.01 18.89
N ALA A 135 -22.89 -7.57 17.71
CA ALA A 135 -22.62 -8.99 17.50
C ALA A 135 -21.11 -9.29 17.48
N THR A 136 -20.69 -10.29 18.25
CA THR A 136 -19.31 -10.82 18.22
C THR A 136 -19.30 -12.22 17.62
N LEU A 137 -18.57 -12.39 16.53
CA LEU A 137 -18.29 -13.70 15.93
C LEU A 137 -17.14 -14.36 16.66
N VAL A 138 -17.31 -15.61 17.10
CA VAL A 138 -16.32 -16.40 17.82
C VAL A 138 -15.98 -17.63 16.99
N PRO A 139 -14.87 -17.64 16.24
CA PRO A 139 -14.49 -18.81 15.45
C PRO A 139 -13.98 -19.95 16.33
N ALA A 140 -14.27 -21.20 15.91
CA ALA A 140 -13.55 -22.35 16.40
C ALA A 140 -12.06 -22.24 16.08
N ASN A 141 -11.20 -22.90 16.86
CA ASN A 141 -9.80 -23.03 16.46
C ASN A 141 -9.70 -23.84 15.16
N TYR A 142 -8.59 -23.67 14.44
CA TYR A 142 -8.45 -24.26 13.11
C TYR A 142 -8.48 -25.81 13.11
N HIS A 143 -8.18 -26.48 14.24
CA HIS A 143 -8.25 -27.94 14.37
C HIS A 143 -9.68 -28.47 14.48
N GLU A 144 -10.59 -27.65 14.96
CA GLU A 144 -12.01 -27.96 15.16
C GLU A 144 -12.92 -27.38 14.08
N PHE A 145 -12.36 -26.49 13.24
CA PHE A 145 -13.08 -25.84 12.17
C PHE A 145 -13.29 -26.78 10.99
N ASP A 146 -14.54 -26.98 10.57
CA ASP A 146 -14.89 -27.78 9.39
C ASP A 146 -15.17 -26.86 8.19
N GLY A 147 -14.39 -27.05 7.17
CA GLY A 147 -14.54 -26.29 5.95
C GLY A 147 -13.23 -26.10 5.19
N PRO A 148 -13.29 -26.02 3.87
CA PRO A 148 -12.11 -25.86 3.05
C PRO A 148 -11.49 -24.50 3.31
N GLN A 149 -10.15 -24.50 3.46
CA GLN A 149 -9.32 -23.30 3.51
C GLN A 149 -9.61 -22.36 4.71
N PHE A 150 -10.30 -22.84 5.73
CA PHE A 150 -10.50 -22.11 6.99
C PHE A 150 -11.02 -20.68 6.78
N ARG A 151 -12.25 -20.56 6.24
CA ARG A 151 -12.96 -19.29 6.04
C ARG A 151 -14.27 -19.32 6.80
N LEU A 152 -14.59 -18.27 7.55
CA LEU A 152 -15.91 -18.15 8.20
C LEU A 152 -17.00 -17.92 7.15
N PHE A 153 -16.83 -16.87 6.36
CA PHE A 153 -17.81 -16.51 5.33
C PHE A 153 -17.16 -16.53 3.95
N ARG A 154 -17.81 -17.20 3.00
CA ARG A 154 -17.48 -17.17 1.59
C ARG A 154 -18.70 -16.75 0.78
N LEU A 155 -18.76 -15.45 0.46
CA LEU A 155 -19.91 -14.77 -0.13
C LEU A 155 -19.60 -14.34 -1.57
N GLY A 156 -20.06 -15.13 -2.53
CA GLY A 156 -19.62 -15.00 -3.92
C GLY A 156 -18.21 -15.55 -4.16
N VAL A 157 -17.93 -15.90 -5.39
CA VAL A 157 -16.61 -16.35 -5.89
C VAL A 157 -16.48 -15.91 -7.35
N SER A 158 -15.25 -15.83 -7.90
CA SER A 158 -14.99 -15.33 -9.25
C SER A 158 -15.82 -15.98 -10.36
N TYR A 159 -16.07 -17.29 -10.29
CA TYR A 159 -16.90 -18.04 -11.27
C TYR A 159 -18.40 -18.06 -10.93
N ARG A 160 -18.80 -17.52 -9.80
CA ARG A 160 -20.20 -17.38 -9.34
C ARG A 160 -20.30 -16.26 -8.30
N PRO A 161 -20.12 -15.00 -8.72
CA PRO A 161 -20.18 -13.85 -7.82
C PRO A 161 -21.59 -13.66 -7.25
N GLY A 162 -21.71 -12.85 -6.20
CA GLY A 162 -22.98 -12.26 -5.81
C GLY A 162 -23.25 -11.00 -6.64
N GLY A 163 -24.49 -10.57 -6.77
CA GLY A 163 -24.84 -9.29 -7.36
C GLY A 163 -24.52 -8.15 -6.37
N HIS A 164 -25.32 -8.05 -5.31
CA HIS A 164 -25.16 -7.05 -4.24
C HIS A 164 -24.87 -7.74 -2.90
N LEU A 165 -23.80 -7.35 -2.22
CA LEU A 165 -23.44 -7.86 -0.90
C LEU A 165 -23.28 -6.73 0.11
N LEU A 166 -23.92 -6.89 1.27
CA LEU A 166 -23.69 -6.08 2.47
C LEU A 166 -23.17 -6.97 3.61
N PHE A 167 -22.06 -6.59 4.24
CA PHE A 167 -21.55 -7.22 5.45
C PHE A 167 -21.05 -6.15 6.42
N ALA A 168 -21.75 -5.94 7.55
CA ALA A 168 -21.44 -4.79 8.40
C ALA A 168 -21.62 -5.04 9.90
N GLY A 169 -20.89 -4.31 10.75
CA GLY A 169 -21.15 -4.17 12.19
C GLY A 169 -20.73 -5.37 13.04
N PHE A 170 -19.67 -6.10 12.67
CA PHE A 170 -19.22 -7.28 13.41
C PHE A 170 -17.91 -7.04 14.15
N ASP A 171 -17.88 -7.40 15.43
CA ASP A 171 -16.64 -7.76 16.11
C ASP A 171 -16.32 -9.24 15.86
N VAL A 172 -15.04 -9.59 15.76
CA VAL A 172 -14.56 -10.96 15.59
C VAL A 172 -13.50 -11.23 16.65
N ASP A 173 -13.76 -12.18 17.53
CA ASP A 173 -12.83 -12.55 18.60
C ASP A 173 -11.93 -13.72 18.18
N GLN A 174 -10.70 -13.39 17.77
CA GLN A 174 -9.63 -14.33 17.44
C GLN A 174 -8.51 -14.32 18.52
N THR A 175 -8.83 -13.95 19.76
CA THR A 175 -7.85 -13.87 20.84
C THR A 175 -7.48 -15.24 21.43
N ALA A 176 -8.29 -16.27 21.19
CA ALA A 176 -7.96 -17.63 21.58
C ALA A 176 -6.88 -18.23 20.66
N PRO A 177 -6.02 -19.15 21.15
CA PRO A 177 -4.97 -19.74 20.32
C PRO A 177 -5.52 -20.48 19.09
N ASP A 178 -4.84 -20.33 17.95
CA ASP A 178 -5.13 -21.00 16.68
C ASP A 178 -6.53 -20.66 16.10
N THR A 179 -7.07 -19.49 16.44
CA THR A 179 -8.38 -19.02 15.92
C THR A 179 -8.26 -18.01 14.78
N GLY A 180 -7.06 -17.65 14.38
CA GLY A 180 -6.80 -16.76 13.25
C GLY A 180 -7.25 -17.35 11.90
N ILE A 181 -8.55 -17.33 11.62
CA ILE A 181 -9.18 -17.88 10.42
C ILE A 181 -9.68 -16.72 9.55
N ARG A 182 -9.66 -16.85 8.22
CA ARG A 182 -10.19 -15.81 7.31
C ARG A 182 -11.65 -15.48 7.66
N VAL A 183 -11.91 -14.24 8.00
CA VAL A 183 -13.25 -13.79 8.40
C VAL A 183 -14.17 -13.78 7.19
N ILE A 184 -13.75 -13.13 6.10
CA ILE A 184 -14.60 -12.98 4.92
C ILE A 184 -13.80 -13.08 3.62
N GLU A 185 -14.33 -13.84 2.67
CA GLU A 185 -13.99 -13.81 1.26
C GLU A 185 -15.24 -13.41 0.48
N ALA A 186 -15.22 -12.26 -0.16
CA ALA A 186 -16.36 -11.69 -0.86
C ALA A 186 -16.02 -11.32 -2.30
N THR A 187 -16.84 -11.81 -3.24
CA THR A 187 -16.77 -11.42 -4.65
C THR A 187 -18.15 -11.02 -5.12
N ALA A 188 -18.32 -9.79 -5.56
CA ALA A 188 -19.56 -9.27 -6.09
C ALA A 188 -19.40 -8.79 -7.54
N GLU A 189 -20.50 -8.76 -8.29
CA GLU A 189 -20.56 -8.30 -9.66
C GLU A 189 -20.89 -6.80 -9.71
N ASP A 190 -21.95 -6.36 -9.04
CA ASP A 190 -22.46 -5.00 -9.12
C ASP A 190 -22.04 -4.13 -7.94
N HIS A 191 -22.25 -4.63 -6.70
CA HIS A 191 -22.03 -3.84 -5.49
C HIS A 191 -21.54 -4.68 -4.32
N LEU A 192 -20.47 -4.21 -3.67
CA LEU A 192 -19.91 -4.79 -2.45
C LEU A 192 -19.78 -3.72 -1.38
N GLU A 193 -20.40 -3.96 -0.23
CA GLU A 193 -20.27 -3.09 0.92
C GLU A 193 -19.87 -3.91 2.15
N VAL A 194 -18.68 -3.58 2.71
CA VAL A 194 -18.19 -4.16 3.96
C VAL A 194 -17.83 -3.01 4.90
N ARG A 195 -18.47 -2.96 6.09
CA ARG A 195 -18.28 -1.83 7.01
C ARG A 195 -18.17 -2.27 8.45
N ASP A 196 -17.41 -1.50 9.24
CA ASP A 196 -17.39 -1.64 10.69
C ASP A 196 -17.14 -3.09 11.14
N VAL A 197 -16.08 -3.70 10.60
CA VAL A 197 -15.63 -5.03 11.01
C VAL A 197 -14.33 -4.90 11.79
N THR A 198 -14.33 -5.30 13.05
CA THR A 198 -13.14 -5.25 13.90
C THR A 198 -12.73 -6.64 14.34
N ILE A 199 -11.47 -7.00 14.07
CA ILE A 199 -10.91 -8.31 14.39
C ILE A 199 -9.91 -8.12 15.52
N HIS A 200 -10.17 -8.79 16.64
CA HIS A 200 -9.35 -8.81 17.85
C HIS A 200 -8.50 -10.08 17.89
N GLY A 201 -7.23 -9.94 18.16
CA GLY A 201 -6.25 -11.04 18.20
C GLY A 201 -5.43 -11.20 16.93
N GLU A 202 -4.23 -11.75 17.09
CA GLU A 202 -3.32 -12.03 15.97
C GLU A 202 -3.86 -13.15 15.08
N HIS A 203 -3.69 -13.03 13.77
CA HIS A 203 -4.00 -14.12 12.84
C HIS A 203 -2.90 -15.20 12.91
N ASP A 204 -3.10 -16.19 13.78
CA ASP A 204 -2.08 -17.09 14.30
C ASP A 204 -2.14 -18.54 13.81
N SER A 205 -3.13 -18.90 13.01
CA SER A 205 -3.31 -20.30 12.58
C SER A 205 -2.46 -20.72 11.37
N GLY A 206 -1.86 -19.77 10.65
CA GLY A 206 -1.14 -20.02 9.38
C GLY A 206 -2.07 -20.28 8.20
N THR A 207 -3.29 -19.75 8.26
CA THR A 207 -4.28 -19.76 7.19
C THR A 207 -4.26 -18.43 6.43
N TRP A 208 -5.10 -18.29 5.40
CA TRP A 208 -5.26 -17.05 4.66
C TRP A 208 -5.71 -15.91 5.57
N GLY A 209 -5.21 -14.71 5.33
CA GLY A 209 -5.49 -13.54 6.16
C GLY A 209 -6.95 -13.10 6.18
N PRO A 210 -7.32 -12.16 7.06
CA PRO A 210 -8.69 -11.92 7.50
C PRO A 210 -9.68 -11.53 6.40
N GLY A 211 -9.25 -10.77 5.37
CA GLY A 211 -10.14 -10.27 4.33
C GLY A 211 -9.69 -10.61 2.90
N MET A 212 -10.63 -10.96 2.02
CA MET A 212 -10.42 -10.98 0.57
C MET A 212 -11.63 -10.38 -0.13
N PHE A 213 -11.39 -9.39 -1.00
CA PHE A 213 -12.44 -8.63 -1.67
C PHE A 213 -12.16 -8.47 -3.15
N ALA A 214 -13.19 -8.64 -3.99
CA ALA A 214 -13.09 -8.41 -5.41
C ALA A 214 -14.42 -8.02 -6.04
N MET A 215 -14.38 -7.09 -6.97
CA MET A 215 -15.42 -6.91 -7.97
C MET A 215 -15.07 -7.76 -9.18
N SER A 216 -16.01 -8.54 -9.67
CA SER A 216 -15.83 -9.43 -10.84
C SER A 216 -16.26 -8.79 -12.16
N ASP A 217 -16.90 -7.63 -12.13
CA ASP A 217 -17.24 -6.81 -13.29
C ASP A 217 -16.50 -5.48 -13.25
N SER A 218 -16.08 -5.00 -14.42
CA SER A 218 -15.36 -3.72 -14.58
C SER A 218 -16.17 -2.49 -14.20
N ASP A 219 -17.49 -2.56 -14.29
CA ASP A 219 -18.41 -1.50 -13.91
C ASP A 219 -18.85 -1.61 -12.43
N GLY A 220 -18.51 -2.71 -11.77
CA GLY A 220 -18.82 -2.97 -10.38
C GLY A 220 -18.08 -2.03 -9.42
N TYR A 221 -18.75 -1.69 -8.32
CA TYR A 221 -18.22 -0.81 -7.28
C TYR A 221 -18.30 -1.46 -5.91
N GLY A 222 -17.19 -1.44 -5.19
CA GLY A 222 -17.12 -1.92 -3.80
C GLY A 222 -16.50 -0.90 -2.86
N ILE A 223 -16.97 -0.88 -1.62
CA ILE A 223 -16.40 -0.13 -0.52
C ILE A 223 -16.15 -1.04 0.68
N ILE A 224 -14.92 -0.96 1.19
CA ILE A 224 -14.50 -1.61 2.43
C ILE A 224 -14.12 -0.48 3.39
N GLU A 225 -15.01 -0.19 4.33
CA GLU A 225 -14.88 0.96 5.22
C GLU A 225 -14.71 0.50 6.67
N ARG A 226 -13.69 1.01 7.36
CA ARG A 226 -13.39 0.67 8.75
C ARG A 226 -13.27 -0.85 9.01
N PHE A 227 -12.61 -1.55 8.09
CA PHE A 227 -12.18 -2.93 8.32
C PHE A 227 -10.87 -2.90 9.12
N ARG A 228 -10.89 -3.41 10.35
CA ARG A 228 -9.80 -3.29 11.31
C ARG A 228 -9.27 -4.64 11.73
N ALA A 229 -7.96 -4.85 11.57
CA ALA A 229 -7.19 -5.98 12.08
C ALA A 229 -5.85 -5.47 12.64
N PRO A 230 -5.88 -4.68 13.74
CA PRO A 230 -4.70 -3.95 14.26
C PRO A 230 -3.64 -4.88 14.84
N ASP A 231 -4.00 -6.07 15.28
CA ASP A 231 -3.07 -7.02 15.90
C ASP A 231 -2.20 -7.75 14.88
N GLY A 232 -2.61 -7.72 13.58
CA GLY A 232 -1.83 -8.30 12.49
C GLY A 232 -1.85 -9.82 12.48
N GLY A 233 -0.69 -10.45 12.14
CA GLY A 233 -0.62 -11.91 12.04
C GLY A 233 0.76 -12.47 12.31
N VAL A 234 0.83 -13.78 12.48
CA VAL A 234 2.02 -14.56 12.83
C VAL A 234 2.65 -15.17 11.57
N HIS A 235 3.97 -15.17 11.48
CA HIS A 235 4.69 -15.84 10.40
C HIS A 235 4.32 -17.34 10.32
N ALA A 236 4.10 -17.83 9.11
CA ALA A 236 3.68 -19.21 8.86
C ALA A 236 4.56 -20.25 9.57
N ASP A 237 5.87 -20.03 9.64
CA ASP A 237 6.83 -20.92 10.32
C ASP A 237 6.59 -21.06 11.84
N GLN A 238 5.80 -20.16 12.41
CA GLN A 238 5.48 -20.12 13.84
C GLN A 238 4.02 -20.55 14.12
N THR A 239 3.33 -21.07 13.11
CA THR A 239 1.92 -21.43 13.19
C THR A 239 1.72 -22.92 12.95
N PRO A 240 0.54 -23.50 13.31
CA PRO A 240 0.22 -24.90 13.06
C PRO A 240 0.26 -25.30 11.59
N ASN A 241 -0.05 -24.38 10.67
CA ASN A 241 -0.06 -24.59 9.21
C ASN A 241 1.23 -24.12 8.52
N ALA A 242 2.37 -24.19 9.18
CA ALA A 242 3.65 -23.81 8.62
C ALA A 242 3.86 -24.36 7.20
N GLY A 243 4.21 -23.48 6.25
CA GLY A 243 4.47 -23.82 4.86
C GLY A 243 3.26 -23.91 3.94
N ASN A 244 2.05 -23.73 4.42
CA ASN A 244 0.85 -23.69 3.56
C ASN A 244 0.66 -22.38 2.82
N ILE A 245 1.17 -21.29 3.38
CA ILE A 245 1.17 -19.96 2.75
C ILE A 245 2.58 -19.35 2.83
N TRP A 246 2.93 -18.55 1.82
CA TRP A 246 4.23 -17.90 1.77
C TRP A 246 4.35 -16.86 2.90
N ARG A 247 5.37 -16.99 3.72
CA ARG A 247 5.64 -16.15 4.91
C ARG A 247 4.52 -16.09 5.95
N GLY A 248 3.25 -16.03 5.57
CA GLY A 248 2.11 -15.90 6.49
C GLY A 248 0.93 -15.17 5.87
N PRO A 249 -0.06 -14.80 6.68
CA PRO A 249 -1.28 -14.13 6.23
C PRO A 249 -1.00 -12.74 5.64
N ILE A 250 -1.83 -12.36 4.68
CA ILE A 250 -1.99 -11.00 4.16
C ILE A 250 -3.18 -10.37 4.90
N GLY A 251 -3.10 -9.10 5.27
CA GLY A 251 -4.21 -8.43 5.98
C GLY A 251 -5.47 -8.38 5.13
N ILE A 252 -5.42 -7.70 4.00
CA ILE A 252 -6.48 -7.68 2.99
C ILE A 252 -5.90 -8.04 1.63
N GLU A 253 -6.54 -9.01 0.96
CA GLU A 253 -6.22 -9.43 -0.40
C GLU A 253 -7.28 -8.92 -1.38
N ALA A 254 -6.85 -8.23 -2.45
CA ALA A 254 -7.73 -7.71 -3.51
C ALA A 254 -7.09 -7.82 -4.90
N ASN A 255 -6.17 -8.77 -5.09
CA ASN A 255 -5.38 -8.93 -6.31
C ASN A 255 -6.16 -9.59 -7.47
N THR A 256 -7.42 -9.97 -7.28
CA THR A 256 -8.32 -10.48 -8.32
C THR A 256 -9.44 -9.49 -8.69
N ASN A 257 -9.36 -8.26 -8.19
CA ASN A 257 -10.34 -7.22 -8.46
C ASN A 257 -10.26 -6.74 -9.92
N VAL A 258 -11.39 -6.65 -10.61
CA VAL A 258 -11.52 -6.15 -11.99
C VAL A 258 -12.24 -4.81 -12.05
N GLY A 259 -13.08 -4.50 -11.05
CA GLY A 259 -13.86 -3.27 -10.96
C GLY A 259 -13.19 -2.20 -10.10
N HIS A 260 -14.00 -1.38 -9.49
CA HIS A 260 -13.55 -0.33 -8.57
C HIS A 260 -13.72 -0.77 -7.13
N LEU A 261 -12.62 -0.79 -6.36
CA LEU A 261 -12.64 -1.02 -4.92
C LEU A 261 -12.06 0.18 -4.17
N GLU A 262 -12.80 0.64 -3.17
CA GLU A 262 -12.37 1.67 -2.23
C GLU A 262 -12.20 1.07 -0.83
N PHE A 263 -11.02 1.32 -0.24
CA PHE A 263 -10.67 1.00 1.15
C PHE A 263 -10.62 2.31 1.93
N SER A 264 -11.60 2.54 2.80
CA SER A 264 -11.74 3.78 3.54
C SER A 264 -11.53 3.56 5.04
N ASP A 265 -10.64 4.34 5.64
CA ASP A 265 -10.36 4.31 7.09
C ASP A 265 -10.08 2.88 7.64
N CYS A 266 -9.44 2.04 6.85
CA CYS A 266 -9.03 0.70 7.27
C CYS A 266 -7.83 0.76 8.24
N GLU A 267 -7.75 -0.22 9.15
CA GLU A 267 -6.62 -0.34 10.08
C GLU A 267 -6.02 -1.74 10.00
N LEU A 268 -4.73 -1.83 9.60
CA LEU A 268 -4.03 -3.10 9.46
C LEU A 268 -2.72 -3.06 10.22
N GLY A 269 -2.56 -3.99 11.16
CA GLY A 269 -1.32 -4.21 11.91
C GLY A 269 -0.26 -4.96 11.12
N GLY A 270 0.74 -5.46 11.80
CA GLY A 270 1.88 -6.14 11.19
C GLY A 270 1.55 -7.52 10.65
N PHE A 271 1.33 -7.63 9.35
CA PHE A 271 1.18 -8.92 8.68
C PHE A 271 2.52 -9.44 8.14
N PRO A 272 2.78 -10.76 8.20
CA PRO A 272 4.05 -11.35 7.74
C PRO A 272 4.28 -11.27 6.24
N ASP A 273 3.26 -11.01 5.46
CA ASP A 273 3.34 -10.66 4.04
C ASP A 273 2.96 -9.18 3.84
N ASN A 274 1.91 -8.84 3.14
CA ASN A 274 1.47 -7.46 2.99
C ASN A 274 0.31 -7.12 3.94
N GLY A 275 0.16 -5.86 4.30
CA GLY A 275 -1.04 -5.36 4.95
C GLY A 275 -2.20 -5.37 3.95
N LEU A 276 -2.23 -4.45 3.02
CA LEU A 276 -3.13 -4.46 1.86
C LEU A 276 -2.37 -4.90 0.61
N TYR A 277 -2.91 -5.89 -0.11
CA TYR A 277 -2.37 -6.43 -1.35
C TYR A 277 -3.37 -6.38 -2.50
N ALA A 278 -3.22 -5.43 -3.42
CA ALA A 278 -4.18 -5.14 -4.48
C ALA A 278 -3.44 -4.69 -5.76
N ILE A 279 -2.92 -5.64 -6.56
CA ILE A 279 -2.03 -5.36 -7.70
C ILE A 279 -2.57 -5.79 -9.07
N ASN A 280 -3.86 -6.05 -9.21
CA ASN A 280 -4.41 -6.38 -10.52
C ASN A 280 -4.42 -5.15 -11.43
N ASP A 281 -3.98 -5.31 -12.68
CA ASP A 281 -3.93 -4.21 -13.69
C ASP A 281 -5.30 -3.89 -14.29
N GLU A 282 -6.29 -4.76 -14.14
CA GLU A 282 -7.63 -4.57 -14.72
C GLU A 282 -8.55 -3.71 -13.85
N GLY A 283 -8.36 -3.72 -12.52
CA GLY A 283 -9.19 -2.97 -11.58
C GLY A 283 -8.57 -1.66 -11.13
N THR A 284 -9.39 -0.79 -10.52
CA THR A 284 -8.95 0.44 -9.86
C THR A 284 -9.08 0.31 -8.35
N ILE A 285 -8.04 0.68 -7.62
CA ILE A 285 -7.99 0.65 -6.17
C ILE A 285 -7.88 2.08 -5.63
N VAL A 286 -8.75 2.42 -4.69
CA VAL A 286 -8.64 3.65 -3.90
C VAL A 286 -8.41 3.26 -2.45
N VAL A 287 -7.33 3.77 -1.86
CA VAL A 287 -7.11 3.74 -0.41
C VAL A 287 -7.25 5.17 0.08
N ASP A 288 -8.25 5.44 0.91
CA ASP A 288 -8.57 6.78 1.42
C ASP A 288 -8.62 6.77 2.95
N GLY A 289 -7.64 7.40 3.56
CA GLY A 289 -7.47 7.34 5.01
C GLY A 289 -6.94 5.99 5.51
N GLY A 290 -7.01 5.79 6.80
CA GLY A 290 -6.61 4.56 7.46
C GLY A 290 -5.18 4.54 8.00
N GLU A 291 -4.90 3.51 8.80
CA GLU A 291 -3.62 3.29 9.46
C GLU A 291 -3.03 1.92 9.10
N PHE A 292 -1.81 1.91 8.58
CA PHE A 292 -1.15 0.70 8.10
C PHE A 292 0.22 0.54 8.77
N ARG A 293 0.42 -0.55 9.54
CA ARG A 293 1.60 -0.66 10.40
C ARG A 293 2.36 -1.97 10.23
N ASN A 294 3.68 -1.90 10.15
CA ASN A 294 4.62 -3.00 10.40
C ASN A 294 4.47 -4.26 9.55
N SER A 295 3.81 -4.19 8.40
CA SER A 295 3.72 -5.35 7.51
C SER A 295 5.04 -5.59 6.76
N ASN A 296 5.37 -6.86 6.50
CA ASN A 296 6.69 -7.25 6.04
C ASN A 296 6.94 -6.92 4.56
N GLY A 297 6.07 -7.25 3.63
CA GLY A 297 6.28 -6.98 2.20
C GLY A 297 6.03 -5.53 1.83
N ALA A 298 4.85 -5.04 2.15
CA ALA A 298 4.45 -3.64 2.15
C ALA A 298 3.26 -3.43 3.08
N ASN A 299 3.13 -2.24 3.65
CA ASN A 299 1.92 -1.89 4.40
C ASN A 299 0.75 -1.71 3.44
N VAL A 300 0.96 -0.97 2.34
CA VAL A 300 0.00 -0.79 1.26
C VAL A 300 0.68 -1.10 -0.07
N ARG A 301 0.16 -2.08 -0.82
CA ARG A 301 0.67 -2.48 -2.13
C ARG A 301 -0.44 -2.45 -3.15
N VAL A 302 -0.35 -1.53 -4.12
CA VAL A 302 -1.40 -1.27 -5.08
C VAL A 302 -0.90 -1.29 -6.52
N GLY A 303 -1.79 -1.68 -7.43
CA GLY A 303 -1.64 -1.62 -8.87
C GLY A 303 -2.98 -1.32 -9.53
N GLY A 304 -3.03 -1.39 -10.87
CA GLY A 304 -4.21 -1.06 -11.66
C GLY A 304 -4.26 0.40 -12.10
N GLU A 305 -4.81 0.64 -13.29
CA GLU A 305 -4.83 1.98 -13.88
C GLU A 305 -5.60 2.99 -13.04
N GLY A 306 -4.95 4.11 -12.71
CA GLY A 306 -5.56 5.21 -11.96
C GLY A 306 -5.77 4.95 -10.47
N SER A 307 -5.16 3.87 -9.92
CA SER A 307 -5.23 3.59 -8.48
C SER A 307 -4.53 4.68 -7.66
N VAL A 308 -5.06 4.94 -6.47
CA VAL A 308 -4.57 6.00 -5.59
C VAL A 308 -4.52 5.55 -4.13
N VAL A 309 -3.47 5.99 -3.42
CA VAL A 309 -3.36 5.95 -1.95
C VAL A 309 -3.33 7.38 -1.47
N ARG A 310 -4.26 7.77 -0.60
CA ARG A 310 -4.36 9.14 -0.10
C ARG A 310 -4.84 9.23 1.34
N ASN A 311 -4.51 10.35 2.00
CA ASN A 311 -4.95 10.67 3.36
C ASN A 311 -4.60 9.57 4.40
N ALA A 312 -3.60 8.74 4.12
CA ALA A 312 -3.29 7.55 4.91
C ALA A 312 -2.04 7.75 5.77
N THR A 313 -2.00 7.08 6.91
CA THR A 313 -0.84 7.02 7.79
C THR A 313 -0.18 5.65 7.73
N VAL A 314 1.14 5.63 7.53
CA VAL A 314 1.93 4.40 7.48
C VAL A 314 3.07 4.45 8.48
N GLU A 315 3.17 3.43 9.33
CA GLU A 315 4.20 3.37 10.36
C GLU A 315 5.01 2.07 10.28
N ILE A 316 6.34 2.20 10.34
CA ILE A 316 7.29 1.09 10.42
C ILE A 316 8.21 1.34 11.63
N ASP A 317 7.72 0.99 12.82
CA ASP A 317 8.43 1.17 14.10
C ASP A 317 8.92 -0.16 14.69
N ARG A 318 8.46 -1.28 14.17
CA ARG A 318 8.79 -2.62 14.65
C ARG A 318 9.12 -3.56 13.49
N THR A 319 10.11 -4.42 13.71
CA THR A 319 10.48 -5.50 12.78
C THR A 319 10.60 -6.81 13.55
N ARG A 320 9.90 -7.82 13.10
CA ARG A 320 9.98 -9.16 13.68
C ARG A 320 11.19 -9.91 13.13
N SER A 321 11.64 -10.97 13.81
CA SER A 321 12.84 -11.72 13.44
C SER A 321 12.80 -12.34 12.02
N TYR A 322 11.63 -12.60 11.49
CA TYR A 322 11.41 -13.19 10.15
C TYR A 322 11.09 -12.16 9.06
N ASP A 323 10.86 -10.92 9.41
CA ASP A 323 10.67 -9.84 8.43
C ASP A 323 11.95 -9.63 7.63
N ARG A 324 11.83 -9.40 6.33
CA ARG A 324 12.98 -9.31 5.41
C ARG A 324 13.15 -7.96 4.72
N GLY A 325 12.13 -7.13 4.78
CA GLY A 325 12.13 -5.79 4.20
C GLY A 325 10.73 -5.24 4.21
N GLN A 326 10.55 -4.13 4.89
CA GLN A 326 9.27 -3.48 5.04
C GLN A 326 9.23 -2.28 4.09
N ARG A 327 8.08 -2.05 3.50
CA ARG A 327 7.83 -0.86 2.68
C ARG A 327 6.57 -0.18 3.18
N GLY A 328 6.56 1.14 3.14
CA GLY A 328 5.34 1.89 3.42
C GLY A 328 4.34 1.66 2.32
N VAL A 329 4.47 2.39 1.22
CA VAL A 329 3.62 2.25 0.04
C VAL A 329 4.42 1.68 -1.13
N ARG A 330 3.85 0.70 -1.84
CA ARG A 330 4.46 0.09 -3.00
C ARG A 330 3.52 0.19 -4.21
N LEU A 331 3.95 0.88 -5.26
CA LEU A 331 3.24 1.04 -6.53
C LEU A 331 3.75 0.02 -7.55
N GLU A 332 2.85 -0.79 -8.08
CA GLU A 332 3.18 -1.81 -9.10
C GLU A 332 2.27 -1.68 -10.31
N ASN A 333 2.24 -2.65 -11.13
CA ASN A 333 1.42 -2.86 -12.33
C ASN A 333 0.40 -1.75 -12.64
N GLY A 334 0.61 -1.05 -13.74
CA GLY A 334 -0.35 -0.06 -14.19
C GLY A 334 0.25 1.31 -14.48
N LYS A 335 -0.62 2.24 -14.85
CA LYS A 335 -0.28 3.63 -15.17
C LYS A 335 -1.16 4.60 -14.39
N ASN A 336 -0.67 5.83 -14.25
CA ASN A 336 -1.35 6.89 -13.51
C ASN A 336 -1.61 6.52 -12.04
N LEU A 337 -0.70 5.74 -11.44
CA LEU A 337 -0.76 5.44 -10.02
C LEU A 337 -0.43 6.68 -9.20
N GLN A 338 -1.13 6.89 -8.07
CA GLN A 338 -0.96 8.11 -7.30
C GLN A 338 -0.77 7.83 -5.80
N ILE A 339 0.09 8.63 -5.19
CA ILE A 339 0.18 8.83 -3.74
C ILE A 339 -0.07 10.31 -3.49
N ASP A 340 -0.97 10.64 -2.56
CA ASP A 340 -1.46 12.00 -2.34
C ASP A 340 -1.80 12.22 -0.86
N ASP A 341 -1.09 13.13 -0.18
CA ASP A 341 -1.33 13.44 1.23
C ASP A 341 -1.20 12.18 2.13
N VAL A 342 0.02 11.61 2.18
CA VAL A 342 0.31 10.39 2.95
C VAL A 342 1.48 10.63 3.89
N ASP A 343 1.24 10.37 5.17
CA ASP A 343 2.26 10.43 6.23
C ASP A 343 2.95 9.08 6.39
N ILE A 344 4.29 9.04 6.30
CA ILE A 344 5.05 7.81 6.44
C ILE A 344 6.16 7.97 7.47
N SER A 345 6.15 7.15 8.52
CA SER A 345 7.21 7.12 9.54
C SER A 345 7.96 5.78 9.53
N ILE A 346 9.31 5.85 9.48
CA ILE A 346 10.21 4.69 9.60
C ILE A 346 11.19 4.91 10.74
N THR A 347 10.97 4.23 11.85
CA THR A 347 11.85 4.24 13.03
C THR A 347 12.40 2.84 13.35
N SER A 348 12.18 1.88 12.46
CA SER A 348 12.55 0.47 12.63
C SER A 348 14.06 0.28 12.78
N PRO A 349 14.50 -0.64 13.66
CA PRO A 349 15.92 -0.96 13.83
C PRO A 349 16.52 -1.83 12.72
N GLN A 350 15.73 -2.27 11.73
CA GLN A 350 16.21 -3.12 10.63
C GLN A 350 16.57 -2.28 9.40
N PRO A 351 17.60 -2.70 8.62
CA PRO A 351 18.00 -2.00 7.40
C PRO A 351 17.07 -2.33 6.21
N THR A 352 17.18 -1.53 5.15
CA THR A 352 16.58 -1.75 3.83
C THR A 352 15.06 -1.56 3.72
N ASN A 353 14.48 -0.80 4.64
CA ASN A 353 13.10 -0.36 4.51
C ASN A 353 13.01 0.82 3.53
N HIS A 354 11.89 0.93 2.83
CA HIS A 354 11.58 2.06 1.95
C HIS A 354 10.26 2.69 2.37
N ALA A 355 10.20 4.01 2.44
CA ALA A 355 8.92 4.68 2.66
C ALA A 355 8.01 4.48 1.45
N ILE A 356 8.50 4.79 0.25
CA ILE A 356 7.77 4.58 -0.99
C ILE A 356 8.65 3.80 -1.98
N SER A 357 8.05 2.80 -2.65
CA SER A 357 8.69 2.06 -3.74
C SER A 357 7.85 2.15 -5.02
N VAL A 358 8.41 2.77 -6.06
CA VAL A 358 7.86 2.71 -7.43
C VAL A 358 8.56 1.56 -8.14
N MET A 359 7.83 0.49 -8.43
CA MET A 359 8.40 -0.74 -8.95
C MET A 359 8.59 -0.70 -10.47
N ASN A 360 9.42 -1.61 -10.97
CA ASN A 360 9.73 -1.75 -12.40
C ASN A 360 8.52 -2.02 -13.30
N THR A 361 7.43 -2.54 -12.74
CA THR A 361 6.16 -2.79 -13.45
C THR A 361 5.24 -1.57 -13.47
N CYS A 362 5.50 -0.53 -12.67
CA CYS A 362 4.78 0.73 -12.69
C CYS A 362 5.12 1.51 -13.96
N GLN A 363 4.13 1.76 -14.82
CA GLN A 363 4.31 2.47 -16.09
C GLN A 363 4.33 3.99 -15.92
N SER A 364 3.53 4.51 -14.99
CA SER A 364 3.61 5.92 -14.60
C SER A 364 3.04 6.16 -13.21
N SER A 365 3.62 7.10 -12.48
CA SER A 365 3.19 7.46 -11.13
C SER A 365 3.31 8.94 -10.84
N LYS A 366 2.51 9.39 -9.86
CA LYS A 366 2.60 10.70 -9.25
C LYS A 366 2.61 10.56 -7.72
N ILE A 367 3.59 11.17 -7.08
CA ILE A 367 3.72 11.24 -5.61
C ILE A 367 3.67 12.72 -5.26
N LYS A 368 2.71 13.12 -4.44
CA LYS A 368 2.55 14.52 -4.05
C LYS A 368 2.08 14.67 -2.62
N ASP A 369 2.34 15.84 -2.04
CA ASP A 369 1.87 16.24 -0.71
C ASP A 369 2.16 15.13 0.34
N THR A 370 3.42 14.63 0.38
CA THR A 370 3.78 13.46 1.18
C THR A 370 4.82 13.84 2.21
N ASP A 371 4.57 13.54 3.49
CA ASP A 371 5.48 13.76 4.58
C ASP A 371 6.12 12.45 5.03
N ILE A 372 7.45 12.38 4.97
CA ILE A 372 8.23 11.17 5.26
C ILE A 372 9.24 11.45 6.38
N GLU A 373 9.09 10.76 7.50
CA GLU A 373 10.06 10.78 8.60
C GLU A 373 10.84 9.47 8.63
N ILE A 374 12.18 9.55 8.57
CA ILE A 374 13.05 8.37 8.65
C ILE A 374 14.14 8.61 9.69
N SER A 375 14.18 7.76 10.72
CA SER A 375 15.19 7.85 11.77
C SER A 375 15.80 6.48 12.10
N GLY A 376 16.81 6.48 12.98
CA GLY A 376 17.44 5.27 13.46
C GLY A 376 18.87 5.05 12.95
N ASP A 377 19.50 3.98 13.43
CA ASP A 377 20.91 3.67 13.22
C ASP A 377 21.18 2.71 12.05
N ARG A 378 20.21 2.52 11.18
CA ARG A 378 20.25 1.60 10.03
C ARG A 378 20.09 2.32 8.69
N VAL A 379 20.37 1.57 7.63
CA VAL A 379 20.18 2.04 6.26
C VAL A 379 18.72 1.87 5.87
N ASN A 380 18.04 2.99 5.69
CA ASN A 380 16.66 3.04 5.19
C ASN A 380 16.58 4.04 4.03
N HIS A 381 15.53 3.96 3.23
CA HIS A 381 15.35 4.83 2.09
C HIS A 381 13.99 5.52 2.13
N GLY A 382 13.93 6.74 1.62
CA GLY A 382 12.69 7.46 1.43
C GLY A 382 11.95 6.97 0.19
N ILE A 383 12.00 7.72 -0.88
CA ILE A 383 11.37 7.38 -2.15
C ILE A 383 12.38 6.64 -3.04
N VAL A 384 12.05 5.41 -3.45
CA VAL A 384 12.87 4.60 -4.35
C VAL A 384 12.15 4.40 -5.68
N VAL A 385 12.71 4.93 -6.76
CA VAL A 385 12.28 4.65 -8.13
C VAL A 385 13.13 3.51 -8.67
N SER A 386 12.53 2.33 -8.84
CA SER A 386 13.22 1.11 -9.26
C SER A 386 13.76 1.20 -10.69
N PRO A 387 14.73 0.35 -11.06
CA PRO A 387 15.10 0.19 -12.46
C PRO A 387 13.85 -0.11 -13.30
N GLU A 388 13.81 0.41 -14.54
CA GLU A 388 12.70 0.18 -15.46
C GLU A 388 11.31 0.69 -14.99
N ALA A 389 11.17 1.34 -13.82
CA ALA A 389 9.98 2.09 -13.50
C ALA A 389 9.77 3.19 -14.55
N GLY A 390 8.54 3.39 -15.00
CA GLY A 390 8.21 4.37 -16.02
C GLY A 390 8.24 5.81 -15.51
N TYR A 391 7.55 6.69 -16.20
CA TYR A 391 7.47 8.11 -15.83
C TYR A 391 7.02 8.30 -14.38
N THR A 392 7.81 9.03 -13.61
CA THR A 392 7.50 9.33 -12.21
C THR A 392 7.56 10.83 -11.96
N TYR A 393 6.51 11.39 -11.37
CA TYR A 393 6.46 12.79 -10.96
C TYR A 393 6.32 12.90 -9.44
N ILE A 394 7.33 13.50 -8.80
CA ILE A 394 7.36 13.77 -7.35
C ILE A 394 7.19 15.28 -7.18
N TYR A 395 6.17 15.69 -6.43
CA TYR A 395 5.78 17.08 -6.32
C TYR A 395 5.30 17.42 -4.91
N ASP A 396 5.84 18.50 -4.32
CA ASP A 396 5.42 19.05 -3.04
C ASP A 396 5.44 18.00 -1.92
N GLY A 397 6.61 17.78 -1.34
CA GLY A 397 6.81 16.79 -0.28
C GLY A 397 7.97 17.15 0.62
N GLU A 398 7.97 16.57 1.81
CA GLU A 398 9.00 16.75 2.83
C GLU A 398 9.57 15.40 3.25
N ILE A 399 10.91 15.31 3.37
CA ILE A 399 11.59 14.13 3.89
C ILE A 399 12.51 14.55 5.02
N ASP A 400 12.08 14.29 6.26
CA ASP A 400 12.95 14.44 7.44
C ASP A 400 13.79 13.17 7.60
N TYR A 401 15.08 13.27 7.20
CA TYR A 401 15.95 12.12 7.08
C TYR A 401 17.06 12.10 8.12
N ASN A 402 16.83 11.37 9.20
CA ASN A 402 17.70 11.22 10.35
C ASN A 402 18.29 9.80 10.51
N ALA A 403 18.16 8.94 9.50
CA ALA A 403 18.76 7.60 9.52
C ALA A 403 20.28 7.64 9.35
N ALA A 404 20.95 6.61 9.84
CA ALA A 404 22.41 6.52 9.78
C ALA A 404 22.96 6.33 8.36
N GLY A 405 22.19 5.79 7.44
CA GLY A 405 22.59 5.60 6.05
C GLY A 405 21.39 5.32 5.13
N GLY A 406 21.62 5.44 3.83
CA GLY A 406 20.62 5.28 2.79
C GLY A 406 20.39 6.56 1.99
N TYR A 407 19.30 6.61 1.25
CA TYR A 407 18.99 7.73 0.36
C TYR A 407 17.55 8.20 0.57
N PRO A 408 17.32 9.44 0.96
CA PRO A 408 15.97 10.04 0.97
C PRO A 408 15.28 9.93 -0.38
N LEU A 409 16.00 10.21 -1.47
CA LEU A 409 15.51 9.98 -2.82
C LEU A 409 16.54 9.16 -3.62
N TRP A 410 16.11 7.97 -4.06
CA TRP A 410 16.94 7.08 -4.86
C TRP A 410 16.27 6.77 -6.21
N ILE A 411 16.80 7.38 -7.28
CA ILE A 411 16.38 7.15 -8.66
C ILE A 411 17.40 6.21 -9.30
N ARG A 412 16.99 4.97 -9.52
CA ARG A 412 17.87 3.93 -10.07
C ARG A 412 17.92 4.02 -11.59
N ASP A 413 18.97 3.46 -12.15
CA ASP A 413 19.22 3.42 -13.58
C ASP A 413 18.09 2.76 -14.36
N SER A 414 17.92 3.14 -15.65
CA SER A 414 16.92 2.58 -16.54
C SER A 414 17.37 2.74 -17.99
N ASP A 415 17.18 1.68 -18.76
CA ASP A 415 17.36 1.70 -20.24
C ASP A 415 16.18 2.37 -20.97
N ARG A 416 15.15 2.82 -20.23
CA ARG A 416 13.96 3.48 -20.79
C ARG A 416 14.17 4.98 -20.91
N ASP A 417 13.49 5.58 -21.89
CA ASP A 417 13.52 7.03 -22.12
C ASP A 417 12.63 7.83 -21.13
N GLU A 418 11.82 7.15 -20.31
CA GLU A 418 10.95 7.81 -19.33
C GLU A 418 11.76 8.43 -18.20
N ARG A 419 11.52 9.70 -17.99
CA ARG A 419 12.21 10.50 -16.99
C ARG A 419 11.49 10.53 -15.63
N VAL A 420 12.24 10.93 -14.62
CA VAL A 420 11.71 11.35 -13.33
C VAL A 420 11.73 12.87 -13.24
N LEU A 421 10.59 13.44 -12.84
CA LEU A 421 10.47 14.86 -12.52
C LEU A 421 10.30 15.03 -11.02
N VAL A 422 11.05 15.97 -10.44
CA VAL A 422 11.00 16.29 -9.01
C VAL A 422 10.85 17.79 -8.86
N GLU A 423 9.79 18.24 -8.21
CA GLU A 423 9.53 19.67 -7.98
C GLU A 423 9.08 19.90 -6.54
N LEU A 424 9.54 20.99 -5.93
CA LEU A 424 9.16 21.43 -4.59
C LEU A 424 9.34 20.32 -3.52
N LEU A 425 10.46 19.59 -3.59
CA LEU A 425 10.80 18.58 -2.60
C LEU A 425 11.84 19.14 -1.62
N ASP A 426 11.52 19.08 -0.34
CA ASP A 426 12.43 19.42 0.74
C ASP A 426 12.96 18.15 1.42
N ILE A 427 14.30 18.03 1.47
CA ILE A 427 14.99 16.92 2.14
C ILE A 427 15.89 17.53 3.22
N HIS A 428 15.63 17.25 4.46
CA HIS A 428 16.45 17.77 5.56
C HIS A 428 16.76 16.69 6.60
N GLY A 429 17.65 17.00 7.53
CA GLY A 429 18.00 16.10 8.61
C GLY A 429 18.84 16.78 9.68
N GLU A 430 18.90 16.16 10.87
CA GLU A 430 19.58 16.73 12.02
C GLU A 430 21.13 16.61 11.97
N ALA A 431 21.81 17.62 12.46
CA ALA A 431 23.29 17.66 12.54
C ALA A 431 23.88 16.57 13.43
N GLY A 432 23.14 16.10 14.44
CA GLY A 432 23.62 15.17 15.46
C GLY A 432 23.70 13.70 15.04
N VAL A 433 23.08 13.32 13.93
CA VAL A 433 23.00 11.93 13.52
C VAL A 433 24.33 11.43 12.96
N THR A 434 24.78 10.28 13.46
CA THR A 434 26.01 9.63 12.98
C THR A 434 25.75 8.82 11.73
N SER A 435 26.51 9.04 10.66
CA SER A 435 26.48 8.15 9.49
C SER A 435 27.09 6.80 9.80
N ALA A 436 26.39 5.71 9.44
CA ALA A 436 26.95 4.36 9.41
C ALA A 436 27.43 3.93 8.02
N GLY A 437 27.33 4.80 7.01
CA GLY A 437 27.73 4.54 5.63
C GLY A 437 27.44 5.72 4.70
N PHE A 438 27.50 5.49 3.41
CA PHE A 438 27.17 6.50 2.40
C PHE A 438 25.78 7.05 2.58
N ARG A 439 25.67 8.37 2.43
CA ARG A 439 24.41 9.07 2.57
C ARG A 439 24.36 10.26 1.62
N ASP A 440 23.68 10.05 0.51
CA ASP A 440 23.38 11.12 -0.42
C ASP A 440 21.90 11.52 -0.21
N GLY A 441 21.61 12.80 -0.19
CA GLY A 441 20.21 13.27 -0.12
C GLY A 441 19.43 12.83 -1.35
N ILE A 442 20.03 12.98 -2.52
CA ILE A 442 19.53 12.50 -3.80
C ILE A 442 20.62 11.65 -4.44
N ARG A 443 20.29 10.38 -4.74
CA ARG A 443 21.10 9.54 -5.60
C ARG A 443 20.37 9.26 -6.89
N CYS A 444 20.87 9.78 -8.02
CA CYS A 444 20.23 9.65 -9.32
C CYS A 444 21.20 9.00 -10.32
N SER A 445 20.76 7.87 -10.87
CA SER A 445 21.51 7.15 -11.93
C SER A 445 20.77 7.10 -13.26
N ARG A 446 19.58 7.73 -13.35
CA ARG A 446 18.77 7.75 -14.56
C ARG A 446 19.00 9.01 -15.38
N ASP A 447 19.03 8.86 -16.68
CA ASP A 447 19.20 9.96 -17.63
C ASP A 447 17.97 10.88 -17.73
N ASN A 448 18.17 12.10 -18.24
CA ASN A 448 17.13 13.08 -18.54
C ASN A 448 16.24 13.49 -17.36
N CYS A 449 16.64 13.25 -16.11
CA CYS A 449 15.89 13.65 -14.93
C CYS A 449 15.85 15.19 -14.77
N ARG A 450 14.75 15.69 -14.18
CA ARG A 450 14.60 17.13 -13.94
C ARG A 450 14.21 17.40 -12.50
N PHE A 451 14.93 18.35 -11.91
CA PHE A 451 14.75 18.79 -10.53
C PHE A 451 14.52 20.30 -10.53
N SER A 452 13.45 20.75 -9.90
CA SER A 452 13.09 22.16 -9.85
C SER A 452 12.63 22.56 -8.45
N HIS A 453 13.24 23.61 -7.89
CA HIS A 453 12.93 24.07 -6.53
C HIS A 453 13.08 22.97 -5.47
N VAL A 454 14.11 22.17 -5.62
CA VAL A 454 14.43 21.09 -4.67
C VAL A 454 15.46 21.61 -3.67
N SER A 455 15.22 21.35 -2.39
CA SER A 455 16.15 21.67 -1.30
C SER A 455 16.67 20.38 -0.66
N VAL A 456 17.95 20.33 -0.42
CA VAL A 456 18.60 19.28 0.38
C VAL A 456 19.46 19.93 1.43
N ASP A 457 19.14 19.71 2.68
CA ASP A 457 19.91 20.20 3.83
C ASP A 457 20.31 19.04 4.75
N GLN A 458 21.55 18.58 4.60
CA GLN A 458 22.10 17.42 5.32
C GLN A 458 23.37 17.81 6.11
N PRO A 459 23.24 18.58 7.21
CA PRO A 459 24.38 19.13 7.93
C PRO A 459 25.32 18.07 8.51
N GLY A 460 24.83 16.93 8.89
CA GLY A 460 25.65 15.84 9.40
C GLY A 460 26.57 16.20 10.56
N ARG A 461 27.19 15.17 11.10
CA ARG A 461 28.29 15.29 12.08
C ARG A 461 29.59 15.57 11.35
N HIS A 462 30.50 16.33 11.96
CA HIS A 462 31.84 16.53 11.39
C HIS A 462 32.51 15.21 11.01
N GLY A 463 32.99 15.10 9.77
CA GLY A 463 33.58 13.89 9.19
C GLY A 463 32.57 12.80 8.79
N ALA A 464 31.27 13.07 8.80
CA ALA A 464 30.27 12.16 8.23
C ALA A 464 30.26 12.28 6.70
N ASP A 465 30.13 11.14 6.00
CA ASP A 465 30.05 11.10 4.53
C ASP A 465 28.64 11.43 4.06
N ARG A 466 28.28 12.72 4.06
CA ARG A 466 26.98 13.20 3.60
C ARG A 466 27.14 14.14 2.42
N ASN A 467 26.56 13.76 1.30
CA ASN A 467 26.44 14.60 0.12
C ASN A 467 24.98 15.00 -0.08
N ALA A 468 24.71 16.15 -0.72
CA ALA A 468 23.33 16.47 -1.03
C ALA A 468 22.87 15.75 -2.30
N VAL A 469 23.66 15.78 -3.37
CA VAL A 469 23.36 15.13 -4.64
C VAL A 469 24.55 14.29 -5.09
N PHE A 470 24.28 13.05 -5.49
CA PHE A 470 25.23 12.21 -6.24
C PHE A 470 24.56 11.78 -7.56
N LEU A 471 25.10 12.26 -8.66
CA LEU A 471 24.54 12.08 -9.99
C LEU A 471 25.43 11.16 -10.83
N ASN A 472 24.87 10.06 -11.34
CA ASN A 472 25.51 9.17 -12.33
C ASN A 472 24.78 9.18 -13.67
N GLY A 473 23.54 9.71 -13.72
CA GLY A 473 22.75 9.84 -14.95
C GLY A 473 23.21 11.02 -15.79
N ASN A 474 22.91 10.96 -17.08
CA ASN A 474 23.26 11.96 -18.07
C ASN A 474 22.11 12.94 -18.33
N ASP A 475 22.42 14.13 -18.89
CA ASP A 475 21.45 15.14 -19.33
C ASP A 475 20.42 15.56 -18.26
N ALA A 476 20.75 15.41 -16.99
CA ALA A 476 19.90 15.87 -15.90
C ALA A 476 19.93 17.40 -15.76
N THR A 477 18.84 17.99 -15.31
CA THR A 477 18.73 19.42 -15.10
C THR A 477 18.26 19.74 -13.69
N PHE A 478 19.02 20.58 -13.00
CA PHE A 478 18.67 21.15 -11.69
C PHE A 478 18.43 22.66 -11.85
N TYR A 479 17.25 23.12 -11.45
CA TYR A 479 16.85 24.50 -11.58
C TYR A 479 16.29 25.08 -10.29
N LYS A 480 16.89 26.17 -9.80
CA LYS A 480 16.52 26.83 -8.55
C LYS A 480 16.54 25.90 -7.34
N CYS A 481 17.59 25.10 -7.25
CA CYS A 481 17.79 24.17 -6.16
C CYS A 481 18.73 24.76 -5.10
N THR A 482 18.62 24.25 -3.88
CA THR A 482 19.54 24.58 -2.78
C THR A 482 20.10 23.29 -2.21
N PHE A 483 21.41 23.13 -2.27
CA PHE A 483 22.08 21.93 -1.81
C PHE A 483 23.12 22.25 -0.75
N ARG A 484 22.90 21.73 0.46
CA ARG A 484 23.80 21.86 1.60
C ARG A 484 24.08 20.49 2.20
N ALA A 485 25.35 20.20 2.41
CA ALA A 485 25.77 18.95 3.04
C ALA A 485 27.09 19.15 3.78
N ASN A 486 27.47 18.22 4.64
CA ASN A 486 28.75 18.36 5.34
C ASN A 486 29.95 18.04 4.46
N GLN A 487 29.83 17.25 3.39
CA GLN A 487 30.87 17.05 2.40
C GLN A 487 30.56 17.80 1.10
N TYR A 488 30.36 17.08 -0.01
CA TYR A 488 30.13 17.70 -1.30
C TYR A 488 28.62 17.89 -1.54
N PRO A 489 28.17 19.15 -1.64
CA PRO A 489 26.73 19.40 -1.93
C PRO A 489 26.31 18.87 -3.28
N TYR A 490 27.18 18.88 -4.29
CA TYR A 490 26.87 18.39 -5.62
C TYR A 490 28.02 17.60 -6.21
N ILE A 491 27.82 16.33 -6.47
CA ILE A 491 28.77 15.44 -7.14
C ILE A 491 28.21 15.06 -8.49
N ASP A 492 28.98 15.29 -9.56
CA ASP A 492 28.62 14.96 -10.93
C ASP A 492 29.57 13.88 -11.50
N ASN A 493 28.97 12.80 -11.95
CA ASN A 493 29.62 11.65 -12.59
C ASN A 493 28.86 11.21 -13.87
N GLY A 494 28.12 12.12 -14.50
CA GLY A 494 27.36 11.91 -15.74
C GLY A 494 27.61 13.03 -16.75
N ASP A 495 27.32 12.76 -18.01
CA ASP A 495 27.56 13.68 -19.12
C ASP A 495 26.40 14.69 -19.29
N GLY A 496 26.70 15.89 -19.77
CA GLY A 496 25.71 16.87 -20.21
C GLY A 496 24.83 17.49 -19.12
N ASN A 497 25.13 17.27 -17.86
CA ASN A 497 24.31 17.71 -16.74
C ASN A 497 24.33 19.22 -16.55
N LEU A 498 23.18 19.82 -16.19
CA LEU A 498 23.00 21.25 -16.01
C LEU A 498 22.55 21.62 -14.60
N LEU A 499 23.37 22.37 -13.88
CA LEU A 499 22.99 23.09 -12.67
C LEU A 499 22.77 24.57 -12.97
N ARG A 500 21.58 25.11 -12.67
CA ARG A 500 21.25 26.49 -13.02
C ARG A 500 20.43 27.20 -11.93
N ASN A 501 20.77 28.49 -11.69
CA ASN A 501 20.11 29.37 -10.70
C ASN A 501 20.06 28.75 -9.29
N SER A 502 21.08 28.00 -8.90
CA SER A 502 21.08 27.18 -7.70
C SER A 502 22.19 27.61 -6.74
N THR A 503 22.06 27.26 -5.48
CA THR A 503 23.07 27.49 -4.44
C THR A 503 23.64 26.16 -3.95
N VAL A 504 24.94 26.01 -3.86
CA VAL A 504 25.64 24.84 -3.34
C VAL A 504 26.68 25.21 -2.29
N GLU A 505 26.59 24.64 -1.09
CA GLU A 505 27.40 25.01 0.06
C GLU A 505 27.77 23.79 0.92
N SER A 506 29.04 23.60 1.21
CA SER A 506 29.53 22.60 2.17
C SER A 506 29.65 23.19 3.58
N TYR A 507 29.10 22.49 4.57
CA TYR A 507 29.25 22.86 5.99
C TYR A 507 30.69 22.69 6.50
N GLU A 508 31.49 21.83 5.88
CA GLU A 508 32.89 21.58 6.28
C GLU A 508 33.92 22.31 5.40
N GLY A 509 33.43 23.18 4.51
CA GLY A 509 34.30 24.02 3.69
C GLY A 509 34.93 23.28 2.50
N GLN A 510 34.34 22.17 2.07
CA GLN A 510 34.68 21.55 0.80
C GLN A 510 34.22 22.44 -0.37
N GLU A 511 34.68 22.14 -1.58
CA GLU A 511 34.18 22.79 -2.78
C GLU A 511 32.68 22.45 -2.98
N GLY A 512 31.88 23.41 -3.43
CA GLY A 512 30.43 23.25 -3.63
C GLY A 512 30.08 22.19 -4.68
N VAL A 513 30.99 21.98 -5.65
CA VAL A 513 30.81 21.01 -6.74
C VAL A 513 32.05 20.11 -6.83
N ARG A 514 31.83 18.81 -7.06
CA ARG A 514 32.88 17.86 -7.45
C ARG A 514 32.55 17.21 -8.78
N LEU A 515 33.48 17.25 -9.73
CA LEU A 515 33.37 16.62 -11.04
C LEU A 515 34.28 15.39 -11.11
N TYR A 516 33.70 14.25 -11.54
CA TYR A 516 34.48 13.02 -11.73
C TYR A 516 35.25 13.03 -13.06
N PRO A 517 36.36 12.28 -13.17
CA PRO A 517 37.17 12.27 -14.38
C PRO A 517 36.44 11.64 -15.57
N GLY A 518 36.55 12.28 -16.74
CA GLY A 518 36.08 11.75 -18.02
C GLY A 518 34.59 11.91 -18.26
N ILE A 519 33.91 12.73 -17.48
CA ILE A 519 32.57 13.22 -17.83
C ILE A 519 32.69 14.33 -18.87
N ASP A 520 31.72 14.45 -19.79
CA ASP A 520 31.71 15.41 -20.88
C ASP A 520 30.63 16.48 -20.70
N ASN A 521 30.97 17.73 -21.00
CA ASN A 521 30.06 18.88 -21.05
C ASN A 521 29.20 19.13 -19.79
N PRO A 522 29.70 19.06 -18.55
CA PRO A 522 28.96 19.50 -17.38
C PRO A 522 28.77 21.02 -17.41
N GLN A 523 27.55 21.51 -17.07
CA GLN A 523 27.18 22.90 -17.26
C GLN A 523 26.74 23.58 -15.96
N PHE A 524 27.35 24.72 -15.64
CA PHE A 524 27.04 25.52 -14.44
C PHE A 524 26.68 26.94 -14.85
N LYS A 525 25.42 27.36 -14.66
CA LYS A 525 24.91 28.65 -15.16
C LYS A 525 24.18 29.44 -14.07
N VAL A 526 24.67 30.63 -13.73
CA VAL A 526 24.01 31.57 -12.80
C VAL A 526 23.86 30.97 -11.39
N ASN A 527 24.82 30.24 -10.90
CA ASN A 527 24.79 29.62 -9.57
C ASN A 527 25.60 30.43 -8.55
N GLU A 528 25.31 30.22 -7.27
CA GLU A 528 26.18 30.52 -6.15
C GLU A 528 26.90 29.23 -5.72
N ILE A 529 28.20 29.15 -5.95
CA ILE A 529 29.00 27.95 -5.66
C ILE A 529 30.01 28.34 -4.59
N VAL A 530 29.80 27.88 -3.36
CA VAL A 530 30.68 28.17 -2.24
C VAL A 530 31.95 27.31 -2.36
N ASN A 531 33.11 27.92 -2.19
CA ASN A 531 34.46 27.32 -2.33
C ASN A 531 34.78 26.73 -3.73
N GLY A 532 33.96 26.95 -4.75
CA GLY A 532 34.31 26.62 -6.12
C GLY A 532 34.01 25.18 -6.57
N ILE A 533 34.75 24.74 -7.58
CA ILE A 533 34.57 23.46 -8.26
C ILE A 533 35.85 22.63 -8.14
N ASP A 534 35.77 21.44 -7.56
CA ASP A 534 36.83 20.42 -7.55
C ASP A 534 36.72 19.57 -8.83
N ASP A 535 37.49 19.95 -9.84
CA ASP A 535 37.51 19.29 -11.15
C ASP A 535 38.62 18.22 -11.19
N LEU A 536 38.25 16.95 -11.17
CA LEU A 536 39.16 15.81 -11.21
C LEU A 536 39.55 15.38 -12.63
N GLY A 537 39.11 16.11 -13.67
CA GLY A 537 39.42 15.85 -15.07
C GLY A 537 38.17 15.61 -15.93
N ALA A 538 37.21 16.50 -15.83
CA ALA A 538 36.05 16.58 -16.73
C ALA A 538 36.45 17.25 -18.05
N ASP A 539 35.82 16.86 -19.15
CA ASP A 539 36.01 17.44 -20.48
C ASP A 539 34.93 18.50 -20.77
N ASP A 540 35.29 19.55 -21.51
CA ASP A 540 34.37 20.60 -22.02
C ASP A 540 33.46 21.26 -20.95
N VAL A 541 33.98 21.53 -19.74
CA VAL A 541 33.25 22.18 -18.64
C VAL A 541 32.73 23.56 -19.03
N VAL A 542 31.43 23.79 -18.98
CA VAL A 542 30.76 25.05 -19.31
C VAL A 542 30.39 25.81 -18.04
N THR A 543 30.99 26.98 -17.85
CA THR A 543 30.65 27.89 -16.74
C THR A 543 30.18 29.24 -17.27
N TRP A 544 29.08 29.78 -16.76
CA TRP A 544 28.58 31.08 -17.15
C TRP A 544 27.87 31.81 -16.00
N ASN A 545 28.39 33.01 -15.70
CA ASN A 545 27.80 33.93 -14.73
C ASN A 545 27.55 33.32 -13.32
N ASN A 546 28.43 32.42 -12.86
CA ASN A 546 28.39 31.89 -11.50
C ASN A 546 29.10 32.85 -10.53
N THR A 547 28.59 32.94 -9.30
CA THR A 547 29.29 33.56 -8.18
C THR A 547 30.06 32.46 -7.43
N ILE A 548 31.36 32.61 -7.32
CA ILE A 548 32.18 31.76 -6.48
C ILE A 548 32.40 32.52 -5.16
N ALA A 549 31.86 32.02 -4.05
CA ALA A 549 31.93 32.68 -2.74
C ALA A 549 33.01 32.09 -1.84
#